data_705bb6042511e419f3a2918020faea7a
#
_entry.id   705bb6042511e419f3a2918020faea7a
#
_cell.length_a   1.000
_cell.length_b   1.000
_cell.length_c   1.000
_cell.angle_alpha   90.00
_cell.angle_beta   90.00
_cell.angle_gamma   90.00
#
_symmetry.space_group_name_H-M   'P 1'
#
loop_
_entity.id
_entity.type
_entity.pdbx_description
1 polymer ?
#
loop_
_entity_poly.entity_id
_entity_poly.type
_entity_poly.pdbx_seq_one_letter_code
_entity_poly.pdbx_strand_id
1 'polypeptide(L)'
;MKKKSEENIVKQYVRYLKLERNYSPNTLEAYQHDLLHLQNYCLTEGKALLDISLDDLQHFAATLHEVGIGPSSQARILSGIRSFYRFLLQDGFIENDPTELLESPHLGEHLPEVLSTAEIDQIEASIDLSKWEGHRNRAIIEVLFSCGLRVSELVTLKLSDLFLDEGYVRIFGKGSKERLVPISNRAIHELNLWFDDRNHMKIKPGEEDFVFLNRRGVHLTRVMIFIMLRQQAELAGIKKVISPHTLRHSFATALLEGGADLRVIQALLGHESIGTTEIYTHIDTTALREAIIEHHPRNLKR
;
A
#
# COMPACT_ATOMS: atom_id res chain seq x y z
N MET A 1 20.96 10.85 -34.03
CA MET A 1 20.05 12.00 -33.76
C MET A 1 18.71 11.55 -33.18
N LYS A 2 17.99 10.53 -33.69
CA LYS A 2 16.69 10.03 -33.16
C LYS A 2 16.73 9.68 -31.66
N LYS A 3 17.72 8.92 -31.17
CA LYS A 3 17.83 8.48 -29.76
C LYS A 3 17.92 9.66 -28.76
N LYS A 4 18.63 10.73 -29.12
CA LYS A 4 18.75 11.96 -28.29
C LYS A 4 17.44 12.76 -28.24
N SER A 5 16.60 12.64 -29.27
CA SER A 5 15.26 13.22 -29.33
C SER A 5 14.29 12.47 -28.41
N GLU A 6 14.31 11.13 -28.41
CA GLU A 6 13.44 10.31 -27.57
C GLU A 6 13.75 10.47 -26.07
N GLU A 7 15.05 10.51 -25.70
CA GLU A 7 15.44 10.80 -24.32
C GLU A 7 14.91 12.16 -23.82
N ASN A 8 14.83 13.15 -24.72
CA ASN A 8 14.28 14.46 -24.39
C ASN A 8 12.76 14.39 -24.20
N ILE A 9 12.05 13.64 -25.03
CA ILE A 9 10.60 13.43 -24.95
C ILE A 9 10.25 12.73 -23.62
N VAL A 10 10.99 11.69 -23.24
CA VAL A 10 10.78 10.99 -21.95
C VAL A 10 11.00 11.94 -20.78
N LYS A 11 12.01 12.80 -20.82
CA LYS A 11 12.22 13.82 -19.78
C LYS A 11 11.08 14.83 -19.72
N GLN A 12 10.50 15.22 -20.85
CA GLN A 12 9.34 16.10 -20.91
C GLN A 12 8.11 15.41 -20.31
N TYR A 13 7.87 14.13 -20.65
CA TYR A 13 6.80 13.34 -20.04
C TYR A 13 6.92 13.25 -18.52
N VAL A 14 8.11 12.96 -18.00
CA VAL A 14 8.34 12.93 -16.54
C VAL A 14 8.06 14.28 -15.89
N ARG A 15 8.44 15.39 -16.57
CA ARG A 15 8.14 16.74 -16.11
C ARG A 15 6.63 17.02 -16.12
N TYR A 16 5.92 16.63 -17.18
CA TYR A 16 4.47 16.71 -17.27
C TYR A 16 3.79 15.96 -16.10
N LEU A 17 4.18 14.71 -15.86
CA LEU A 17 3.63 13.91 -14.76
C LEU A 17 3.86 14.56 -13.39
N LYS A 18 5.03 15.20 -13.21
CA LYS A 18 5.40 15.85 -11.95
C LYS A 18 4.69 17.18 -11.76
N LEU A 19 4.67 18.06 -12.76
CA LEU A 19 4.23 19.46 -12.64
C LEU A 19 2.75 19.63 -12.93
N GLU A 20 2.20 18.94 -13.94
CA GLU A 20 0.81 19.13 -14.35
C GLU A 20 -0.12 18.10 -13.71
N ARG A 21 0.35 16.84 -13.58
CA ARG A 21 -0.44 15.77 -12.94
C ARG A 21 -0.20 15.65 -11.44
N ASN A 22 0.80 16.33 -10.91
CA ASN A 22 1.17 16.34 -9.49
C ASN A 22 1.32 14.93 -8.89
N TYR A 23 1.91 14.01 -9.66
CA TYR A 23 2.08 12.62 -9.22
C TYR A 23 3.18 12.48 -8.16
N SER A 24 2.98 11.55 -7.23
CA SER A 24 3.95 11.25 -6.18
C SER A 24 5.26 10.67 -6.77
N PRO A 25 6.41 10.81 -6.08
CA PRO A 25 7.67 10.21 -6.53
C PRO A 25 7.56 8.72 -6.86
N ASN A 26 6.86 7.94 -6.04
CA ASN A 26 6.64 6.51 -6.29
C ASN A 26 5.82 6.25 -7.57
N THR A 27 4.84 7.11 -7.85
CA THR A 27 4.04 7.03 -9.07
C THR A 27 4.89 7.37 -10.30
N LEU A 28 5.73 8.41 -10.20
CA LEU A 28 6.66 8.78 -11.27
C LEU A 28 7.63 7.64 -11.60
N GLU A 29 8.22 7.02 -10.57
CA GLU A 29 9.13 5.88 -10.72
C GLU A 29 8.42 4.69 -11.38
N ALA A 30 7.18 4.39 -10.98
CA ALA A 30 6.39 3.33 -11.58
C ALA A 30 6.13 3.57 -13.08
N TYR A 31 5.73 4.79 -13.47
CA TYR A 31 5.50 5.13 -14.88
C TYR A 31 6.79 5.14 -15.71
N GLN A 32 7.90 5.58 -15.13
CA GLN A 32 9.21 5.48 -15.79
C GLN A 32 9.63 4.03 -16.02
N HIS A 33 9.40 3.16 -15.03
CA HIS A 33 9.69 1.74 -15.15
C HIS A 33 8.79 1.06 -16.21
N ASP A 34 7.52 1.45 -16.28
CA ASP A 34 6.61 0.94 -17.31
C ASP A 34 7.07 1.34 -18.71
N LEU A 35 7.48 2.59 -18.89
CA LEU A 35 8.00 3.08 -20.15
C LEU A 35 9.32 2.41 -20.54
N LEU A 36 10.16 2.05 -19.56
CA LEU A 36 11.41 1.34 -19.80
C LEU A 36 11.16 -0.05 -20.43
N HIS A 37 10.10 -0.76 -20.06
CA HIS A 37 9.72 -2.02 -20.72
C HIS A 37 9.45 -1.80 -22.21
N LEU A 38 8.69 -0.76 -22.56
CA LEU A 38 8.41 -0.43 -23.96
C LEU A 38 9.69 0.02 -24.72
N GLN A 39 10.54 0.83 -24.09
CA GLN A 39 11.81 1.26 -24.68
C GLN A 39 12.72 0.07 -25.01
N ASN A 40 12.81 -0.91 -24.12
CA ASN A 40 13.59 -2.12 -24.34
C ASN A 40 13.02 -2.95 -25.51
N TYR A 41 11.70 -3.09 -25.57
CA TYR A 41 11.03 -3.74 -26.69
C TYR A 41 11.33 -3.01 -28.01
N CYS A 42 11.17 -1.69 -28.05
CA CYS A 42 11.49 -0.89 -29.24
C CYS A 42 12.95 -1.05 -29.70
N LEU A 43 13.88 -1.13 -28.75
CA LEU A 43 15.30 -1.38 -29.06
C LEU A 43 15.53 -2.75 -29.70
N THR A 44 14.83 -3.78 -29.19
CA THR A 44 14.93 -5.15 -29.73
C THR A 44 14.34 -5.23 -31.14
N GLU A 45 13.20 -4.60 -31.36
CA GLU A 45 12.51 -4.59 -32.67
C GLU A 45 13.04 -3.55 -33.65
N GLY A 46 14.04 -2.75 -33.28
CA GLY A 46 14.61 -1.70 -34.12
C GLY A 46 13.64 -0.55 -34.46
N LYS A 47 12.62 -0.32 -33.60
CA LYS A 47 11.56 0.69 -33.78
C LYS A 47 11.80 1.92 -32.91
N ALA A 48 11.24 3.04 -33.32
CA ALA A 48 11.24 4.25 -32.49
C ALA A 48 9.92 4.38 -31.73
N LEU A 49 9.96 4.98 -30.53
CA LEU A 49 8.77 5.17 -29.68
C LEU A 49 7.62 5.93 -30.37
N LEU A 50 7.96 6.85 -31.29
CA LEU A 50 6.98 7.64 -32.03
C LEU A 50 6.37 6.90 -33.23
N ASP A 51 7.02 5.82 -33.69
CA ASP A 51 6.64 5.07 -34.88
C ASP A 51 5.92 3.73 -34.52
N ILE A 52 5.56 3.55 -33.26
CA ILE A 52 4.88 2.34 -32.76
C ILE A 52 3.40 2.35 -33.21
N SER A 53 2.99 1.21 -33.78
CA SER A 53 1.60 0.95 -34.17
C SER A 53 0.83 0.18 -33.08
N LEU A 54 -0.50 0.07 -33.24
CA LEU A 54 -1.34 -0.80 -32.39
C LEU A 54 -0.85 -2.26 -32.43
N ASP A 55 -0.49 -2.76 -33.61
CA ASP A 55 0.00 -4.13 -33.82
C ASP A 55 1.28 -4.40 -33.03
N ASP A 56 2.20 -3.43 -33.02
CA ASP A 56 3.41 -3.49 -32.19
C ASP A 56 3.12 -3.53 -30.71
N LEU A 57 2.13 -2.77 -30.26
CA LEU A 57 1.72 -2.77 -28.84
C LEU A 57 1.03 -4.08 -28.44
N GLN A 58 0.29 -4.72 -29.36
CA GLN A 58 -0.26 -6.05 -29.14
C GLN A 58 0.84 -7.11 -29.01
N HIS A 59 1.86 -7.06 -29.91
CA HIS A 59 3.04 -7.92 -29.81
C HIS A 59 3.83 -7.65 -28.52
N PHE A 60 4.01 -6.39 -28.15
CA PHE A 60 4.62 -6.02 -26.87
C PHE A 60 3.86 -6.62 -25.67
N ALA A 61 2.52 -6.54 -25.66
CA ALA A 61 1.70 -7.14 -24.61
C ALA A 61 1.87 -8.68 -24.55
N ALA A 62 1.97 -9.35 -25.71
CA ALA A 62 2.27 -10.77 -25.78
C ALA A 62 3.67 -11.10 -25.23
N THR A 63 4.68 -10.30 -25.58
CA THR A 63 6.05 -10.46 -25.06
C THR A 63 6.10 -10.32 -23.53
N LEU A 64 5.35 -9.39 -22.94
CA LEU A 64 5.24 -9.27 -21.48
C LEU A 64 4.70 -10.55 -20.84
N HIS A 65 3.75 -11.22 -21.50
CA HIS A 65 3.22 -12.51 -21.05
C HIS A 65 4.27 -13.63 -21.12
N GLU A 66 4.98 -13.72 -22.23
CA GLU A 66 6.02 -14.74 -22.47
C GLU A 66 7.18 -14.66 -21.47
N VAL A 67 7.57 -13.46 -21.05
CA VAL A 67 8.59 -13.27 -20.00
C VAL A 67 8.04 -13.47 -18.58
N GLY A 68 6.79 -13.94 -18.43
CA GLY A 68 6.20 -14.33 -17.14
C GLY A 68 5.63 -13.16 -16.31
N ILE A 69 5.38 -11.99 -16.91
CA ILE A 69 4.71 -10.89 -16.23
C ILE A 69 3.22 -11.22 -16.10
N GLY A 70 2.72 -11.28 -14.86
CA GLY A 70 1.33 -11.65 -14.60
C GLY A 70 0.31 -10.59 -15.10
N PRO A 71 -0.96 -10.98 -15.34
CA PRO A 71 -1.99 -10.14 -15.97
C PRO A 71 -2.19 -8.78 -15.28
N SER A 72 -2.20 -8.73 -13.96
CA SER A 72 -2.34 -7.49 -13.19
C SER A 72 -1.18 -6.51 -13.42
N SER A 73 0.06 -7.03 -13.48
CA SER A 73 1.24 -6.23 -13.78
C SER A 73 1.24 -5.75 -15.23
N GLN A 74 0.81 -6.60 -16.16
CA GLN A 74 0.66 -6.20 -17.58
C GLN A 74 -0.37 -5.07 -17.72
N ALA A 75 -1.55 -5.20 -17.10
CA ALA A 75 -2.58 -4.15 -17.14
C ALA A 75 -2.04 -2.81 -16.61
N ARG A 76 -1.24 -2.84 -15.54
CA ARG A 76 -0.59 -1.66 -14.98
C ARG A 76 0.42 -1.06 -15.96
N ILE A 77 1.30 -1.88 -16.56
CA ILE A 77 2.30 -1.43 -17.56
C ILE A 77 1.58 -0.79 -18.76
N LEU A 78 0.55 -1.44 -19.30
CA LEU A 78 -0.21 -0.90 -20.43
C LEU A 78 -0.92 0.40 -20.07
N SER A 79 -1.38 0.56 -18.83
CA SER A 79 -1.94 1.83 -18.33
C SER A 79 -0.89 2.95 -18.29
N GLY A 80 0.35 2.65 -17.89
CA GLY A 80 1.49 3.58 -17.96
C GLY A 80 1.80 4.02 -19.38
N ILE A 81 1.78 3.06 -20.33
CA ILE A 81 2.02 3.32 -21.75
C ILE A 81 0.91 4.16 -22.36
N ARG A 82 -0.37 3.89 -22.04
CA ARG A 82 -1.49 4.76 -22.47
C ARG A 82 -1.32 6.20 -21.96
N SER A 83 -0.85 6.37 -20.73
CA SER A 83 -0.57 7.71 -20.20
C SER A 83 0.52 8.43 -21.00
N PHE A 84 1.56 7.70 -21.43
CA PHE A 84 2.64 8.26 -22.25
C PHE A 84 2.14 8.67 -23.64
N TYR A 85 1.42 7.81 -24.36
CA TYR A 85 0.91 8.13 -25.69
C TYR A 85 -0.15 9.25 -25.67
N ARG A 86 -0.96 9.32 -24.62
CA ARG A 86 -1.87 10.44 -24.41
C ARG A 86 -1.12 11.77 -24.25
N PHE A 87 -0.01 11.78 -23.52
CA PHE A 87 0.87 12.94 -23.43
C PHE A 87 1.44 13.30 -24.81
N LEU A 88 1.94 12.32 -25.57
CA LEU A 88 2.47 12.56 -26.91
C LEU A 88 1.43 13.18 -27.85
N LEU A 89 0.19 12.72 -27.80
CA LEU A 89 -0.92 13.27 -28.57
C LEU A 89 -1.24 14.70 -28.15
N GLN A 90 -1.33 14.97 -26.84
CA GLN A 90 -1.64 16.28 -26.30
C GLN A 90 -0.59 17.34 -26.63
N ASP A 91 0.69 16.97 -26.61
CA ASP A 91 1.82 17.84 -26.92
C ASP A 91 2.15 17.89 -28.43
N GLY A 92 1.36 17.20 -29.27
CA GLY A 92 1.51 17.25 -30.73
C GLY A 92 2.73 16.49 -31.28
N PHE A 93 3.29 15.55 -30.53
CA PHE A 93 4.37 14.67 -31.01
C PHE A 93 3.88 13.58 -31.97
N ILE A 94 2.61 13.21 -31.88
CA ILE A 94 1.93 12.23 -32.73
C ILE A 94 0.54 12.78 -33.10
N GLU A 95 -0.01 12.30 -34.22
CA GLU A 95 -1.34 12.68 -34.71
C GLU A 95 -2.44 11.73 -34.23
N ASN A 96 -2.10 10.46 -33.95
CA ASN A 96 -3.04 9.42 -33.52
C ASN A 96 -2.45 8.67 -32.32
N ASP A 97 -3.30 8.28 -31.37
CA ASP A 97 -2.90 7.48 -30.21
C ASP A 97 -2.95 5.98 -30.58
N PRO A 98 -1.79 5.29 -30.70
CA PRO A 98 -1.76 3.87 -31.03
C PRO A 98 -2.33 2.98 -29.90
N THR A 99 -2.56 3.54 -28.70
CA THR A 99 -3.09 2.78 -27.56
C THR A 99 -4.61 2.82 -27.44
N GLU A 100 -5.31 3.57 -28.29
CA GLU A 100 -6.76 3.79 -28.19
C GLU A 100 -7.55 2.47 -28.23
N LEU A 101 -7.16 1.56 -29.13
CA LEU A 101 -7.77 0.23 -29.28
C LEU A 101 -6.98 -0.90 -28.62
N LEU A 102 -5.95 -0.56 -27.83
CA LEU A 102 -5.16 -1.57 -27.13
C LEU A 102 -5.98 -2.16 -25.99
N GLU A 103 -6.24 -3.47 -26.04
CA GLU A 103 -6.96 -4.17 -24.98
C GLU A 103 -6.08 -4.40 -23.75
N SER A 104 -6.70 -4.37 -22.58
CA SER A 104 -6.05 -4.79 -21.34
C SER A 104 -6.27 -6.28 -21.13
N PRO A 105 -5.30 -7.00 -20.53
CA PRO A 105 -5.49 -8.39 -20.18
C PRO A 105 -6.70 -8.55 -19.25
N HIS A 106 -7.46 -9.62 -19.47
CA HIS A 106 -8.61 -9.94 -18.61
C HIS A 106 -8.10 -10.29 -17.21
N LEU A 107 -8.48 -9.47 -16.24
CA LEU A 107 -8.22 -9.74 -14.83
C LEU A 107 -9.37 -10.61 -14.32
N GLY A 108 -9.08 -11.86 -13.96
CA GLY A 108 -10.08 -12.69 -13.28
C GLY A 108 -10.55 -11.98 -12.01
N GLU A 109 -11.83 -12.10 -11.70
CA GLU A 109 -12.38 -11.59 -10.43
C GLU A 109 -11.78 -12.39 -9.27
N HIS A 110 -10.75 -11.84 -8.66
CA HIS A 110 -10.27 -12.30 -7.36
C HIS A 110 -11.02 -11.52 -6.28
N LEU A 111 -11.95 -12.19 -5.62
CA LEU A 111 -12.50 -11.68 -4.36
C LEU A 111 -11.33 -11.52 -3.39
N PRO A 112 -11.16 -10.34 -2.78
CA PRO A 112 -10.09 -10.11 -1.85
C PRO A 112 -10.22 -11.05 -0.65
N GLU A 113 -9.15 -11.78 -0.35
CA GLU A 113 -9.11 -12.64 0.83
C GLU A 113 -9.13 -11.78 2.09
N VAL A 114 -10.02 -12.14 3.02
CA VAL A 114 -10.10 -11.54 4.36
C VAL A 114 -9.81 -12.61 5.42
N LEU A 115 -9.23 -12.17 6.53
CA LEU A 115 -9.04 -13.00 7.71
C LEU A 115 -10.17 -12.76 8.69
N SER A 116 -10.74 -13.83 9.20
CA SER A 116 -11.61 -13.75 10.36
C SER A 116 -10.80 -13.39 11.62
N THR A 117 -11.46 -12.89 12.64
CA THR A 117 -10.82 -12.65 13.96
C THR A 117 -10.16 -13.90 14.53
N ALA A 118 -10.80 -15.06 14.35
CA ALA A 118 -10.24 -16.36 14.80
C ALA A 118 -8.94 -16.72 14.05
N GLU A 119 -8.86 -16.49 12.74
CA GLU A 119 -7.62 -16.70 11.99
C GLU A 119 -6.50 -15.76 12.42
N ILE A 120 -6.82 -14.51 12.76
CA ILE A 120 -5.85 -13.54 13.29
C ILE A 120 -5.37 -14.01 14.68
N ASP A 121 -6.27 -14.45 15.56
CA ASP A 121 -5.91 -15.03 16.87
C ASP A 121 -5.02 -16.27 16.71
N GLN A 122 -5.28 -17.11 15.70
CA GLN A 122 -4.46 -18.30 15.40
C GLN A 122 -3.05 -17.90 14.93
N ILE A 123 -2.92 -16.86 14.09
CA ILE A 123 -1.62 -16.33 13.66
C ILE A 123 -0.85 -15.79 14.86
N GLU A 124 -1.49 -15.01 15.73
CA GLU A 124 -0.86 -14.47 16.94
C GLU A 124 -0.44 -15.54 17.93
N ALA A 125 -1.25 -16.58 18.10
CA ALA A 125 -0.94 -17.72 18.96
C ALA A 125 0.24 -18.56 18.46
N SER A 126 0.53 -18.53 17.16
CA SER A 126 1.69 -19.22 16.57
C SER A 126 3.02 -18.49 16.78
N ILE A 127 3.00 -17.25 17.26
CA ILE A 127 4.20 -16.44 17.46
C ILE A 127 4.94 -16.92 18.71
N ASP A 128 6.21 -17.27 18.55
CA ASP A 128 7.10 -17.65 19.64
C ASP A 128 7.54 -16.39 20.41
N LEU A 129 6.90 -16.17 21.57
CA LEU A 129 7.18 -15.00 22.43
C LEU A 129 8.51 -15.11 23.20
N SER A 130 9.17 -16.28 23.18
CA SER A 130 10.51 -16.41 23.74
C SER A 130 11.62 -15.76 22.89
N LYS A 131 11.29 -15.46 21.63
CA LYS A 131 12.18 -14.74 20.72
C LYS A 131 12.05 -13.25 20.89
N TRP A 132 13.16 -12.53 20.75
CA TRP A 132 13.24 -11.09 20.88
C TRP A 132 12.24 -10.33 19.97
N GLU A 133 11.90 -10.90 18.81
CA GLU A 133 10.93 -10.32 17.87
C GLU A 133 9.48 -10.73 18.14
N GLY A 134 9.23 -11.60 19.10
CA GLY A 134 7.90 -12.18 19.35
C GLY A 134 6.85 -11.11 19.66
N HIS A 135 7.05 -10.33 20.72
CA HIS A 135 6.14 -9.26 21.11
C HIS A 135 6.04 -8.18 20.02
N ARG A 136 7.16 -7.83 19.35
CA ARG A 136 7.12 -6.92 18.21
C ARG A 136 6.20 -7.41 17.10
N ASN A 137 6.34 -8.65 16.67
CA ASN A 137 5.58 -9.22 15.56
C ASN A 137 4.09 -9.28 15.90
N ARG A 138 3.76 -9.60 17.15
CA ARG A 138 2.39 -9.64 17.64
C ARG A 138 1.78 -8.24 17.71
N ALA A 139 2.52 -7.26 18.24
CA ALA A 139 2.11 -5.86 18.24
C ALA A 139 1.88 -5.31 16.81
N ILE A 140 2.72 -5.69 15.83
CA ILE A 140 2.55 -5.31 14.43
C ILE A 140 1.21 -5.82 13.88
N ILE A 141 0.88 -7.10 14.12
CA ILE A 141 -0.36 -7.71 13.63
C ILE A 141 -1.57 -7.01 14.26
N GLU A 142 -1.54 -6.84 15.58
CA GLU A 142 -2.63 -6.16 16.29
C GLU A 142 -2.80 -4.71 15.86
N VAL A 143 -1.74 -3.94 15.70
CA VAL A 143 -1.84 -2.54 15.23
C VAL A 143 -2.37 -2.46 13.80
N LEU A 144 -1.93 -3.35 12.89
CA LEU A 144 -2.46 -3.40 11.54
C LEU A 144 -3.96 -3.74 11.51
N PHE A 145 -4.38 -4.70 12.33
CA PHE A 145 -5.78 -5.12 12.39
C PHE A 145 -6.65 -4.14 13.19
N SER A 146 -6.14 -3.56 14.28
CA SER A 146 -6.90 -2.63 15.13
C SER A 146 -7.11 -1.25 14.51
N CYS A 147 -6.11 -0.76 13.75
CA CYS A 147 -6.11 0.60 13.18
C CYS A 147 -6.27 0.63 11.66
N GLY A 148 -6.26 -0.52 11.00
CA GLY A 148 -6.37 -0.61 9.55
C GLY A 148 -5.28 0.17 8.79
N LEU A 149 -4.07 0.26 9.33
CA LEU A 149 -2.98 1.05 8.75
C LEU A 149 -2.49 0.50 7.41
N ARG A 150 -2.02 1.41 6.54
CA ARG A 150 -1.18 0.99 5.40
C ARG A 150 0.19 0.55 5.91
N VAL A 151 0.83 -0.40 5.24
CA VAL A 151 2.18 -0.86 5.65
C VAL A 151 3.21 0.26 5.67
N SER A 152 3.10 1.25 4.78
CA SER A 152 3.95 2.45 4.79
C SER A 152 3.73 3.30 6.04
N GLU A 153 2.49 3.44 6.50
CA GLU A 153 2.14 4.17 7.72
C GLU A 153 2.69 3.43 8.96
N LEU A 154 2.56 2.10 9.00
CA LEU A 154 3.08 1.30 10.10
C LEU A 154 4.62 1.40 10.25
N VAL A 155 5.38 1.27 9.15
CA VAL A 155 6.85 1.28 9.23
C VAL A 155 7.42 2.66 9.53
N THR A 156 6.66 3.73 9.29
CA THR A 156 7.04 5.11 9.61
C THR A 156 6.40 5.62 10.91
N LEU A 157 5.66 4.78 11.63
CA LEU A 157 5.00 5.15 12.87
C LEU A 157 6.02 5.48 13.95
N LYS A 158 5.82 6.61 14.63
CA LYS A 158 6.72 7.14 15.65
C LYS A 158 6.12 7.04 17.05
N LEU A 159 6.99 6.98 18.06
CA LEU A 159 6.56 7.05 19.45
C LEU A 159 5.85 8.37 19.76
N SER A 160 6.33 9.47 19.19
CA SER A 160 5.73 10.81 19.29
C SER A 160 4.34 10.93 18.65
N ASP A 161 3.90 9.93 17.88
CA ASP A 161 2.58 9.87 17.25
C ASP A 161 1.58 8.97 18.01
N LEU A 162 2.00 8.40 19.12
CA LEU A 162 1.17 7.52 19.94
C LEU A 162 0.55 8.30 21.13
N PHE A 163 -0.75 8.31 21.21
CA PHE A 163 -1.55 8.88 22.29
C PHE A 163 -2.34 7.76 22.96
N LEU A 164 -1.58 6.82 23.58
CA LEU A 164 -2.15 5.54 24.05
C LEU A 164 -3.08 5.72 25.24
N ASP A 165 -2.85 6.72 26.10
CA ASP A 165 -3.73 7.05 27.23
C ASP A 165 -5.08 7.58 26.77
N GLU A 166 -5.10 8.31 25.64
CA GLU A 166 -6.31 8.82 25.01
C GLU A 166 -6.93 7.79 24.05
N GLY A 167 -6.20 6.71 23.72
CA GLY A 167 -6.65 5.66 22.83
C GLY A 167 -6.58 5.99 21.34
N TYR A 168 -5.61 6.81 20.91
CA TYR A 168 -5.42 7.23 19.52
C TYR A 168 -3.99 7.11 19.03
N VAL A 169 -3.85 6.99 17.71
CA VAL A 169 -2.59 7.08 16.97
C VAL A 169 -2.73 8.15 15.90
N ARG A 170 -1.76 9.03 15.77
CA ARG A 170 -1.68 10.01 14.69
C ARG A 170 -0.98 9.40 13.49
N ILE A 171 -1.63 9.43 12.33
CA ILE A 171 -1.15 8.82 11.10
C ILE A 171 -1.02 9.88 10.00
N PHE A 172 0.14 9.89 9.34
CA PHE A 172 0.39 10.73 8.17
C PHE A 172 0.13 9.95 6.89
N GLY A 173 -0.86 10.41 6.12
CA GLY A 173 -1.23 9.84 4.84
C GLY A 173 -0.51 10.50 3.65
N LYS A 174 -1.00 10.22 2.45
CA LYS A 174 -0.50 10.83 1.20
C LYS A 174 -0.67 12.36 1.26
N GLY A 175 0.36 13.09 0.86
CA GLY A 175 0.35 14.56 0.88
C GLY A 175 0.49 15.17 2.28
N SER A 176 1.05 14.44 3.24
CA SER A 176 1.25 14.87 4.64
C SER A 176 -0.05 15.22 5.38
N LYS A 177 -1.20 14.75 4.89
CA LYS A 177 -2.46 14.88 5.62
C LYS A 177 -2.42 13.97 6.84
N GLU A 178 -2.69 14.54 8.01
CA GLU A 178 -2.78 13.78 9.26
C GLU A 178 -4.22 13.32 9.53
N ARG A 179 -4.35 12.16 10.18
CA ARG A 179 -5.60 11.69 10.75
C ARG A 179 -5.34 11.02 12.09
N LEU A 180 -6.28 11.15 13.01
CA LEU A 180 -6.30 10.39 14.24
C LEU A 180 -7.07 9.10 14.03
N VAL A 181 -6.46 7.97 14.38
CA VAL A 181 -7.06 6.64 14.27
C VAL A 181 -7.17 6.06 15.68
N PRO A 182 -8.37 5.69 16.13
CA PRO A 182 -8.53 5.01 17.41
C PRO A 182 -7.79 3.66 17.42
N ILE A 183 -7.23 3.30 18.56
CA ILE A 183 -6.51 2.04 18.77
C ILE A 183 -7.19 1.20 19.84
N SER A 184 -7.26 -0.12 19.64
CA SER A 184 -7.88 -1.03 20.61
C SER A 184 -7.02 -1.21 21.87
N ASN A 185 -7.66 -1.52 22.98
CA ASN A 185 -6.96 -1.84 24.24
C ASN A 185 -6.02 -3.05 24.07
N ARG A 186 -6.36 -4.01 23.22
CA ARG A 186 -5.49 -5.16 22.93
C ARG A 186 -4.21 -4.73 22.20
N ALA A 187 -4.33 -3.87 21.20
CA ALA A 187 -3.15 -3.35 20.50
C ALA A 187 -2.27 -2.50 21.43
N ILE A 188 -2.86 -1.71 22.34
CA ILE A 188 -2.12 -0.96 23.36
C ILE A 188 -1.35 -1.94 24.28
N HIS A 189 -2.00 -3.01 24.73
CA HIS A 189 -1.34 -4.03 25.55
C HIS A 189 -0.14 -4.66 24.84
N GLU A 190 -0.31 -5.09 23.59
CA GLU A 190 0.77 -5.70 22.82
C GLU A 190 1.91 -4.71 22.50
N LEU A 191 1.59 -3.43 22.29
CA LEU A 191 2.60 -2.38 22.15
C LEU A 191 3.41 -2.20 23.43
N ASN A 192 2.77 -2.21 24.61
CA ASN A 192 3.48 -2.08 25.90
C ASN A 192 4.44 -3.24 26.12
N LEU A 193 4.05 -4.49 25.84
CA LEU A 193 4.94 -5.65 25.89
C LEU A 193 6.14 -5.49 24.93
N TRP A 194 5.88 -5.00 23.72
CA TRP A 194 6.96 -4.69 22.78
C TRP A 194 7.87 -3.57 23.28
N PHE A 195 7.34 -2.53 23.92
CA PHE A 195 8.17 -1.43 24.43
C PHE A 195 9.11 -1.88 25.55
N ASP A 196 8.72 -2.84 26.37
CA ASP A 196 9.61 -3.44 27.36
C ASP A 196 10.82 -4.09 26.67
N ASP A 197 10.61 -4.89 25.62
CA ASP A 197 11.71 -5.48 24.85
C ASP A 197 12.54 -4.43 24.10
N ARG A 198 11.86 -3.46 23.47
CA ARG A 198 12.47 -2.38 22.71
C ARG A 198 13.42 -1.52 23.55
N ASN A 199 13.06 -1.26 24.80
CA ASN A 199 13.86 -0.44 25.73
C ASN A 199 15.22 -1.09 26.06
N HIS A 200 15.34 -2.40 25.90
CA HIS A 200 16.61 -3.13 26.08
C HIS A 200 17.46 -3.23 24.80
N MET A 201 16.98 -2.70 23.67
CA MET A 201 17.68 -2.77 22.40
C MET A 201 18.71 -1.65 22.25
N LYS A 202 19.81 -1.95 21.54
CA LYS A 202 20.73 -0.93 21.05
C LYS A 202 20.15 -0.28 19.78
N ILE A 203 19.59 0.91 19.94
CA ILE A 203 18.96 1.66 18.84
C ILE A 203 20.03 2.51 18.13
N LYS A 204 19.96 2.60 16.80
CA LYS A 204 20.87 3.45 16.02
C LYS A 204 20.48 4.91 16.13
N PRO A 205 21.47 5.83 16.09
CA PRO A 205 21.21 7.27 16.10
C PRO A 205 20.25 7.67 14.97
N GLY A 206 19.20 8.43 15.32
CA GLY A 206 18.14 8.88 14.40
C GLY A 206 16.97 7.91 14.24
N GLU A 207 17.01 6.74 14.89
CA GLU A 207 15.95 5.72 14.83
C GLU A 207 15.16 5.64 16.15
N GLU A 208 15.48 6.48 17.13
CA GLU A 208 14.95 6.41 18.50
C GLU A 208 13.43 6.60 18.56
N ASP A 209 12.88 7.37 17.64
CA ASP A 209 11.44 7.69 17.63
C ASP A 209 10.58 6.68 16.86
N PHE A 210 11.17 5.74 16.10
CA PHE A 210 10.38 4.72 15.40
C PHE A 210 9.86 3.65 16.35
N VAL A 211 8.57 3.30 16.20
CA VAL A 211 7.91 2.29 17.04
C VAL A 211 8.50 0.89 16.79
N PHE A 212 8.61 0.48 15.54
CA PHE A 212 8.99 -0.88 15.18
C PHE A 212 10.41 -0.96 14.60
N LEU A 213 11.30 -1.64 15.32
CA LEU A 213 12.70 -1.77 14.98
C LEU A 213 13.07 -3.22 14.63
N ASN A 214 14.11 -3.37 13.81
CA ASN A 214 14.74 -4.65 13.56
C ASN A 214 15.88 -4.91 14.60
N ARG A 215 16.47 -6.12 14.60
CA ARG A 215 17.55 -6.50 15.50
C ARG A 215 18.81 -5.61 15.44
N ARG A 216 18.93 -4.77 14.40
CA ARG A 216 20.04 -3.83 14.22
C ARG A 216 19.73 -2.44 14.78
N GLY A 217 18.57 -2.24 15.40
CA GLY A 217 18.12 -0.96 15.92
C GLY A 217 17.73 0.05 14.85
N VAL A 218 17.28 -0.40 13.67
CA VAL A 218 16.78 0.41 12.54
C VAL A 218 15.32 0.08 12.31
N HIS A 219 14.53 1.06 11.87
CA HIS A 219 13.11 0.83 11.54
C HIS A 219 12.90 -0.28 10.50
N LEU A 220 11.74 -0.89 10.53
CA LEU A 220 11.37 -1.98 9.63
C LEU A 220 11.06 -1.45 8.23
N THR A 221 11.36 -2.25 7.22
CA THR A 221 10.94 -1.99 5.84
C THR A 221 9.60 -2.66 5.52
N ARG A 222 8.89 -2.17 4.52
CA ARG A 222 7.64 -2.80 4.02
C ARG A 222 7.82 -4.27 3.66
N VAL A 223 8.97 -4.61 3.04
CA VAL A 223 9.30 -5.98 2.65
C VAL A 223 9.47 -6.89 3.87
N MET A 224 10.09 -6.39 4.95
CA MET A 224 10.25 -7.17 6.20
C MET A 224 8.90 -7.49 6.84
N ILE A 225 7.95 -6.54 6.85
CA ILE A 225 6.59 -6.77 7.33
C ILE A 225 5.89 -7.85 6.50
N PHE A 226 5.99 -7.76 5.17
CA PHE A 226 5.39 -8.74 4.27
C PHE A 226 5.94 -10.14 4.49
N ILE A 227 7.26 -10.29 4.60
CA ILE A 227 7.91 -11.60 4.86
C ILE A 227 7.47 -12.14 6.22
N MET A 228 7.49 -11.31 7.26
CA MET A 228 7.07 -11.69 8.62
C MET A 228 5.62 -12.21 8.62
N LEU A 229 4.68 -11.48 8.03
CA LEU A 229 3.27 -11.88 7.98
C LEU A 229 3.08 -13.22 7.27
N ARG A 230 3.77 -13.44 6.14
CA ARG A 230 3.70 -14.73 5.43
C ARG A 230 4.23 -15.89 6.26
N GLN A 231 5.38 -15.69 6.91
CA GLN A 231 5.97 -16.72 7.78
C GLN A 231 5.05 -17.07 8.96
N GLN A 232 4.45 -16.07 9.63
CA GLN A 232 3.55 -16.32 10.75
C GLN A 232 2.25 -17.02 10.29
N ALA A 233 1.71 -16.65 9.14
CA ALA A 233 0.56 -17.30 8.55
C ALA A 233 0.83 -18.78 8.20
N GLU A 234 1.99 -19.07 7.63
CA GLU A 234 2.44 -20.42 7.33
C GLU A 234 2.58 -21.27 8.60
N LEU A 235 3.22 -20.71 9.65
CA LEU A 235 3.36 -21.36 10.96
C LEU A 235 2.00 -21.64 11.63
N ALA A 236 1.03 -20.74 11.43
CA ALA A 236 -0.33 -20.88 11.90
C ALA A 236 -1.18 -21.86 11.04
N GLY A 237 -0.65 -22.38 9.93
CA GLY A 237 -1.39 -23.28 9.04
C GLY A 237 -2.46 -22.57 8.20
N ILE A 238 -2.41 -21.24 8.08
CA ILE A 238 -3.35 -20.46 7.27
C ILE A 238 -2.96 -20.56 5.79
N LYS A 239 -3.88 -21.08 4.97
CA LYS A 239 -3.64 -21.29 3.52
C LYS A 239 -3.84 -20.03 2.66
N LYS A 240 -4.48 -18.99 3.20
CA LYS A 240 -4.72 -17.73 2.51
C LYS A 240 -3.41 -16.98 2.26
N VAL A 241 -3.34 -16.25 1.13
CA VAL A 241 -2.20 -15.37 0.83
C VAL A 241 -2.32 -14.10 1.66
N ILE A 242 -1.48 -13.99 2.70
CA ILE A 242 -1.57 -12.89 3.65
C ILE A 242 -0.57 -11.79 3.33
N SER A 243 -1.07 -10.57 3.40
CA SER A 243 -0.31 -9.33 3.22
C SER A 243 -0.80 -8.26 4.21
N PRO A 244 -0.09 -7.14 4.37
CA PRO A 244 -0.60 -6.01 5.14
C PRO A 244 -1.95 -5.48 4.63
N HIS A 245 -2.21 -5.58 3.31
CA HIS A 245 -3.49 -5.21 2.71
C HIS A 245 -4.61 -6.18 3.13
N THR A 246 -4.30 -7.47 3.29
CA THR A 246 -5.27 -8.45 3.80
C THR A 246 -5.73 -8.08 5.21
N LEU A 247 -4.81 -7.74 6.13
CA LEU A 247 -5.16 -7.30 7.49
C LEU A 247 -5.99 -6.01 7.50
N ARG A 248 -5.62 -5.03 6.67
CA ARG A 248 -6.38 -3.80 6.53
C ARG A 248 -7.79 -4.06 5.96
N HIS A 249 -7.90 -5.00 5.03
CA HIS A 249 -9.20 -5.38 4.46
C HIS A 249 -10.05 -6.11 5.50
N SER A 250 -9.42 -7.00 6.28
CA SER A 250 -10.08 -7.68 7.42
C SER A 250 -10.56 -6.70 8.50
N PHE A 251 -9.80 -5.64 8.78
CA PHE A 251 -10.27 -4.53 9.64
C PHE A 251 -11.55 -3.89 9.11
N ALA A 252 -11.56 -3.51 7.81
CA ALA A 252 -12.73 -2.88 7.21
C ALA A 252 -13.95 -3.81 7.21
N THR A 253 -13.74 -5.08 6.88
CA THR A 253 -14.81 -6.10 6.87
C THR A 253 -15.34 -6.34 8.28
N ALA A 254 -14.46 -6.45 9.28
CA ALA A 254 -14.87 -6.67 10.67
C ALA A 254 -15.70 -5.51 11.23
N LEU A 255 -15.37 -4.27 10.90
CA LEU A 255 -16.19 -3.11 11.26
C LEU A 255 -17.53 -3.09 10.55
N LEU A 256 -17.56 -3.42 9.26
CA LEU A 256 -18.79 -3.47 8.47
C LEU A 256 -19.74 -4.56 8.99
N GLU A 257 -19.22 -5.74 9.27
CA GLU A 257 -19.97 -6.86 9.88
C GLU A 257 -20.46 -6.53 11.29
N GLY A 258 -19.68 -5.72 12.03
CA GLY A 258 -20.07 -5.18 13.33
C GLY A 258 -21.16 -4.11 13.27
N GLY A 259 -21.51 -3.61 12.07
CA GLY A 259 -22.56 -2.61 11.86
C GLY A 259 -22.08 -1.16 11.80
N ALA A 260 -20.76 -0.92 11.68
CA ALA A 260 -20.23 0.43 11.55
C ALA A 260 -20.63 1.08 10.21
N ASP A 261 -20.88 2.38 10.22
CA ASP A 261 -21.21 3.13 9.01
C ASP A 261 -20.04 3.14 8.02
N LEU A 262 -20.34 2.91 6.73
CA LEU A 262 -19.34 2.83 5.67
C LEU A 262 -18.51 4.13 5.53
N ARG A 263 -19.11 5.31 5.77
CA ARG A 263 -18.40 6.59 5.72
C ARG A 263 -17.37 6.70 6.84
N VAL A 264 -17.72 6.20 8.02
CA VAL A 264 -16.79 6.13 9.17
C VAL A 264 -15.64 5.21 8.86
N ILE A 265 -15.89 4.02 8.27
CA ILE A 265 -14.84 3.08 7.83
C ILE A 265 -13.92 3.74 6.79
N GLN A 266 -14.49 4.43 5.80
CA GLN A 266 -13.71 5.15 4.78
C GLN A 266 -12.83 6.24 5.38
N ALA A 267 -13.34 6.99 6.36
CA ALA A 267 -12.59 8.02 7.08
C ALA A 267 -11.41 7.40 7.86
N LEU A 268 -11.64 6.32 8.62
CA LEU A 268 -10.61 5.57 9.34
C LEU A 268 -9.51 5.09 8.40
N LEU A 269 -9.88 4.60 7.23
CA LEU A 269 -8.95 4.12 6.21
C LEU A 269 -8.23 5.25 5.48
N GLY A 270 -8.71 6.48 5.50
CA GLY A 270 -8.12 7.61 4.76
C GLY A 270 -8.18 7.38 3.24
N HIS A 271 -9.37 7.05 2.69
CA HIS A 271 -9.63 6.96 1.27
C HIS A 271 -9.89 8.36 0.70
N GLU A 272 -9.10 8.81 -0.27
CA GLU A 272 -9.21 10.13 -0.91
C GLU A 272 -10.30 10.23 -2.00
N SER A 273 -10.90 9.13 -2.41
CA SER A 273 -11.85 9.15 -3.51
C SER A 273 -13.29 9.00 -3.03
N ILE A 274 -13.98 10.06 -3.06
CA ILE A 274 -15.28 10.39 -3.63
C ILE A 274 -15.51 11.86 -3.24
N GLY A 275 -15.26 12.72 -4.20
CA GLY A 275 -15.63 14.12 -4.29
C GLY A 275 -16.15 14.80 -3.03
N THR A 276 -15.30 15.07 -2.06
CA THR A 276 -15.43 16.22 -1.19
C THR A 276 -14.46 16.14 -0.01
N THR A 277 -13.46 16.98 -0.03
CA THR A 277 -12.68 17.37 1.16
C THR A 277 -13.59 17.94 2.27
N GLU A 278 -14.81 18.34 1.94
CA GLU A 278 -15.79 18.92 2.87
C GLU A 278 -16.49 17.90 3.77
N ILE A 279 -16.63 16.62 3.37
CA ILE A 279 -17.36 15.63 4.18
C ILE A 279 -16.55 15.15 5.38
N TYR A 280 -15.20 15.16 5.31
CA TYR A 280 -14.34 14.67 6.39
C TYR A 280 -14.17 15.65 7.55
N THR A 281 -14.53 16.92 7.36
CA THR A 281 -14.47 17.94 8.43
C THR A 281 -15.61 17.83 9.46
N HIS A 282 -16.61 16.98 9.20
CA HIS A 282 -17.79 16.82 10.05
C HIS A 282 -17.91 15.45 10.75
N ILE A 283 -17.02 14.50 10.49
CA ILE A 283 -16.99 13.26 11.29
C ILE A 283 -16.15 13.55 12.52
N ASP A 284 -16.84 13.70 13.66
CA ASP A 284 -16.22 13.94 14.96
C ASP A 284 -15.29 12.75 15.33
N THR A 285 -14.17 13.05 15.96
CA THR A 285 -13.26 12.04 16.54
C THR A 285 -14.00 11.11 17.50
N THR A 286 -15.06 11.59 18.14
CA THR A 286 -15.96 10.80 18.98
C THR A 286 -16.64 9.69 18.20
N ALA A 287 -17.21 9.98 17.02
CA ALA A 287 -17.85 8.98 16.17
C ALA A 287 -16.86 7.93 15.63
N LEU A 288 -15.62 8.32 15.32
CA LEU A 288 -14.56 7.38 14.94
C LEU A 288 -14.20 6.44 16.10
N ARG A 289 -14.14 6.97 17.31
CA ARG A 289 -13.86 6.19 18.53
C ARG A 289 -15.00 5.23 18.86
N GLU A 290 -16.24 5.70 18.82
CA GLU A 290 -17.43 4.89 19.06
C GLU A 290 -17.50 3.73 18.07
N ALA A 291 -17.23 3.96 16.79
CA ALA A 291 -17.22 2.91 15.78
C ALA A 291 -16.21 1.79 16.11
N ILE A 292 -15.03 2.14 16.63
CA ILE A 292 -14.03 1.13 17.05
C ILE A 292 -14.45 0.46 18.36
N ILE A 293 -14.99 1.19 19.31
CA ILE A 293 -15.41 0.63 20.62
C ILE A 293 -16.61 -0.31 20.45
N GLU A 294 -17.59 0.07 19.66
CA GLU A 294 -18.86 -0.65 19.54
C GLU A 294 -18.86 -1.74 18.47
N HIS A 295 -18.06 -1.60 17.43
CA HIS A 295 -18.12 -2.47 16.25
C HIS A 295 -16.84 -3.28 15.98
N HIS A 296 -15.69 -2.88 16.56
CA HIS A 296 -14.47 -3.64 16.32
C HIS A 296 -14.35 -4.83 17.26
N PRO A 297 -14.10 -6.08 16.76
CA PRO A 297 -14.12 -7.31 17.58
C PRO A 297 -13.08 -7.32 18.71
N ARG A 298 -12.04 -6.48 18.64
CA ARG A 298 -11.01 -6.37 19.70
C ARG A 298 -11.47 -5.56 20.92
N ASN A 299 -12.57 -4.83 20.82
CA ASN A 299 -13.13 -4.04 21.92
C ASN A 299 -14.45 -4.61 22.46
N LEU A 300 -15.12 -5.49 21.69
CA LEU A 300 -16.29 -6.19 22.19
C LEU A 300 -15.89 -7.11 23.35
N LYS A 301 -16.50 -6.89 24.51
CA LYS A 301 -16.36 -7.82 25.64
C LYS A 301 -16.99 -9.15 25.23
N ARG A 302 -16.18 -10.20 25.07
CA ARG A 302 -16.65 -11.57 25.03
C ARG A 302 -16.89 -12.09 26.42
#